data_fdc77e4ae137705966086eab00fe360a
#
_entry.id   fdc77e4ae137705966086eab00fe360a
#
_cell.length_a   1.000
_cell.length_b   1.000
_cell.length_c   1.000
_cell.angle_alpha   90.00
_cell.angle_beta   90.00
_cell.angle_gamma   90.00
#
_symmetry.space_group_name_H-M   'P 1'
#
loop_
_entity.id
_entity.type
_entity.pdbx_description
1 polymer ?
#
loop_
_entity_poly.entity_id
_entity_poly.type
_entity_poly.pdbx_seq_one_letter_code
_entity_poly.pdbx_strand_id
1 'polypeptide(L)'
;MAIPYRTRQRLKRLGTLGLALIVLFLFSWLCWVIWVERYIIYTEDGAVIDFDLNPQIPMGEVAQRPVPGEGPEIHYNEGENAVNTSTDLLQMSGYYVSYDLLKEDFDNVKAKILSLPTNTPVMIDVKGGHGFYYSSELSDAVINNSVDNAAIDELIKAMRQKNLYLIARFPAFQDYHYGLNHVPSGIPFTGGGGALWMDDDRCYWLKPKDSGTIGYLTSIILELRGMGFNEVVLDKFWVPTGTKVNYTGDPIEDLTECANRLLSNVSTNSFTLSFTVSSPSFVLPEGRCRMYLNNIPARDVEMTASQTTLTEPQIKLVFIADSMDTRFDSYGVLRTIDLLDSD
;
A
#
# COMPACT_ATOMS: atom_id res chain seq x y z
N MET A 1 -47.09 55.52 20.13
CA MET A 1 -47.56 55.23 18.74
C MET A 1 -47.28 53.77 18.40
N ALA A 2 -48.31 52.96 18.15
CA ALA A 2 -48.15 51.56 17.82
C ALA A 2 -47.88 51.44 16.33
N ILE A 3 -46.79 50.72 15.97
CA ILE A 3 -46.41 50.51 14.57
C ILE A 3 -47.45 49.59 13.92
N PRO A 4 -48.00 49.92 12.73
CA PRO A 4 -48.98 49.11 12.03
C PRO A 4 -48.50 47.72 11.74
N TYR A 5 -49.35 46.70 11.83
CA TYR A 5 -49.06 45.29 11.67
C TYR A 5 -48.30 44.97 10.36
N ARG A 6 -48.67 45.59 9.25
CA ARG A 6 -48.00 45.43 7.93
C ARG A 6 -46.56 45.94 7.94
N THR A 7 -46.27 47.01 8.67
CA THR A 7 -44.90 47.54 8.80
C THR A 7 -44.03 46.61 9.66
N ARG A 8 -44.60 46.01 10.71
CA ARG A 8 -43.93 45.01 11.56
C ARG A 8 -43.54 43.74 10.78
N GLN A 9 -44.41 43.24 9.88
CA GLN A 9 -44.10 42.12 9.02
C GLN A 9 -43.00 42.44 7.99
N ARG A 10 -43.02 43.64 7.40
CA ARG A 10 -41.96 44.09 6.47
C ARG A 10 -40.63 44.25 7.17
N LEU A 11 -40.59 44.78 8.39
CA LEU A 11 -39.35 44.86 9.19
C LEU A 11 -38.80 43.49 9.56
N LYS A 12 -39.65 42.53 9.93
CA LYS A 12 -39.20 41.15 10.18
C LYS A 12 -38.62 40.49 8.95
N ARG A 13 -39.23 40.63 7.77
CA ARG A 13 -38.71 40.10 6.51
C ARG A 13 -37.40 40.77 6.09
N LEU A 14 -37.26 42.06 6.29
CA LEU A 14 -36.02 42.80 6.06
C LEU A 14 -34.93 42.37 7.03
N GLY A 15 -35.24 42.13 8.29
CA GLY A 15 -34.30 41.60 9.28
C GLY A 15 -33.83 40.19 8.97
N THR A 16 -34.74 39.29 8.53
CA THR A 16 -34.35 37.91 8.13
C THR A 16 -33.53 37.93 6.84
N LEU A 17 -33.83 38.79 5.88
CA LEU A 17 -33.04 38.98 4.67
C LEU A 17 -31.64 39.54 4.99
N GLY A 18 -31.55 40.53 5.87
CA GLY A 18 -30.27 41.07 6.34
C GLY A 18 -29.42 40.03 7.05
N LEU A 19 -30.04 39.22 7.93
CA LEU A 19 -29.32 38.12 8.60
C LEU A 19 -28.82 37.07 7.60
N ALA A 20 -29.64 36.68 6.62
CA ALA A 20 -29.24 35.73 5.58
C ALA A 20 -28.06 36.25 4.74
N LEU A 21 -28.04 37.54 4.39
CA LEU A 21 -26.93 38.15 3.67
C LEU A 21 -25.65 38.18 4.50
N ILE A 22 -25.74 38.45 5.81
CA ILE A 22 -24.57 38.40 6.71
C ILE A 22 -24.00 36.98 6.80
N VAL A 23 -24.85 35.96 6.95
CA VAL A 23 -24.41 34.56 6.98
C VAL A 23 -23.75 34.17 5.67
N LEU A 24 -24.31 34.57 4.53
CA LEU A 24 -23.77 34.29 3.21
C LEU A 24 -22.40 34.96 3.00
N PHE A 25 -22.27 36.20 3.49
CA PHE A 25 -21.01 36.94 3.44
C PHE A 25 -19.93 36.27 4.31
N LEU A 26 -20.28 35.86 5.54
CA LEU A 26 -19.35 35.17 6.43
C LEU A 26 -18.93 33.83 5.85
N PHE A 27 -19.84 33.07 5.24
CA PHE A 27 -19.52 31.82 4.56
C PHE A 27 -18.60 32.03 3.37
N SER A 28 -18.89 33.03 2.53
CA SER A 28 -18.04 33.41 1.39
C SER A 28 -16.64 33.84 1.84
N TRP A 29 -16.59 34.63 2.93
CA TRP A 29 -15.33 35.05 3.54
C TRP A 29 -14.53 33.85 4.04
N LEU A 30 -15.15 32.89 4.72
CA LEU A 30 -14.51 31.69 5.20
C LEU A 30 -13.96 30.85 4.06
N CYS A 31 -14.76 30.64 3.02
CA CYS A 31 -14.30 29.93 1.81
C CYS A 31 -13.12 30.62 1.14
N TRP A 32 -13.11 31.95 1.09
CA TRP A 32 -12.02 32.72 0.53
C TRP A 32 -10.75 32.60 1.36
N VAL A 33 -10.85 32.67 2.69
CA VAL A 33 -9.69 32.47 3.59
C VAL A 33 -9.06 31.08 3.41
N ILE A 34 -9.89 30.02 3.42
CA ILE A 34 -9.42 28.63 3.21
C ILE A 34 -8.78 28.48 1.81
N TRP A 35 -9.31 29.18 0.81
CA TRP A 35 -8.76 29.13 -0.54
C TRP A 35 -7.42 29.84 -0.62
N VAL A 36 -7.27 31.01 -0.02
CA VAL A 36 -6.02 31.80 -0.01
C VAL A 36 -4.94 31.13 0.82
N GLU A 37 -5.31 30.45 1.91
CA GLU A 37 -4.34 29.75 2.78
C GLU A 37 -3.50 28.71 2.02
N ARG A 38 -4.01 28.18 0.91
CA ARG A 38 -3.28 27.24 0.03
C ARG A 38 -2.11 27.86 -0.74
N TYR A 39 -2.05 29.19 -0.81
CA TYR A 39 -1.06 29.95 -1.55
C TYR A 39 -0.12 30.74 -0.64
N ILE A 40 -0.19 30.50 0.67
CA ILE A 40 0.68 31.18 1.65
C ILE A 40 1.90 30.32 1.90
N ILE A 41 3.08 30.90 1.62
CA ILE A 41 4.38 30.33 1.98
C ILE A 41 4.88 31.07 3.21
N TYR A 42 5.18 30.34 4.27
CA TYR A 42 5.82 30.90 5.46
C TYR A 42 7.34 30.84 5.29
N THR A 43 7.98 32.00 5.31
CA THR A 43 9.44 32.16 5.27
C THR A 43 9.93 32.72 6.59
N GLU A 44 11.25 32.65 6.86
CA GLU A 44 11.83 33.22 8.09
C GLU A 44 11.60 34.74 8.21
N ASP A 45 11.37 35.42 7.09
CA ASP A 45 11.10 36.87 7.04
C ASP A 45 9.60 37.23 7.03
N GLY A 46 8.68 36.24 7.06
CA GLY A 46 7.24 36.45 7.05
C GLY A 46 6.47 35.53 6.12
N ALA A 47 5.18 35.86 5.90
CA ALA A 47 4.29 35.10 5.01
C ALA A 47 4.17 35.84 3.66
N VAL A 48 4.42 35.11 2.57
CA VAL A 48 4.25 35.60 1.19
C VAL A 48 3.13 34.82 0.50
N ILE A 49 2.28 35.52 -0.26
CA ILE A 49 1.23 34.90 -1.06
C ILE A 49 1.75 34.76 -2.50
N ASP A 50 1.86 33.52 -2.97
CA ASP A 50 2.25 33.20 -4.33
C ASP A 50 1.16 32.41 -5.05
N PHE A 51 0.49 33.02 -6.02
CA PHE A 51 -0.60 32.42 -6.80
C PHE A 51 -0.14 31.54 -7.95
N ASP A 52 1.17 31.57 -8.29
CA ASP A 52 1.76 30.73 -9.35
C ASP A 52 2.15 29.34 -8.85
N LEU A 53 2.03 29.09 -7.53
CA LEU A 53 2.22 27.75 -6.94
C LEU A 53 1.13 26.80 -7.40
N ASN A 54 1.55 25.72 -8.05
CA ASN A 54 0.69 24.59 -8.30
C ASN A 54 0.51 23.79 -6.98
N PRO A 55 -0.67 23.81 -6.33
CA PRO A 55 -0.87 23.25 -4.97
C PRO A 55 -0.78 21.72 -4.89
N GLN A 56 -0.34 21.05 -5.95
CA GLN A 56 -0.30 19.59 -6.02
C GLN A 56 1.06 18.95 -5.75
N ILE A 57 2.09 19.73 -5.38
CA ILE A 57 3.39 19.17 -5.01
C ILE A 57 3.79 19.74 -3.65
N PRO A 58 3.85 18.95 -2.58
CA PRO A 58 4.58 19.37 -1.38
C PRO A 58 6.04 19.51 -1.77
N MET A 59 6.51 20.75 -1.89
CA MET A 59 7.95 21.02 -2.03
C MET A 59 8.62 20.59 -0.73
N GLY A 60 9.30 19.44 -0.76
CA GLY A 60 10.33 19.15 0.22
C GLY A 60 11.37 20.28 0.19
N GLU A 61 11.96 20.58 1.34
CA GLU A 61 12.99 21.57 1.52
C GLU A 61 13.97 21.59 0.33
N VAL A 62 14.03 22.71 -0.35
CA VAL A 62 15.06 22.95 -1.36
C VAL A 62 16.39 23.01 -0.62
N ALA A 63 17.11 21.91 -0.64
CA ALA A 63 18.49 21.91 -0.17
C ALA A 63 19.24 23.02 -0.89
N GLN A 64 19.74 24.01 -0.15
CA GLN A 64 20.53 25.10 -0.68
C GLN A 64 21.68 24.49 -1.47
N ARG A 65 21.79 24.86 -2.76
CA ARG A 65 22.95 24.48 -3.57
C ARG A 65 24.22 24.96 -2.84
N PRO A 66 25.18 24.08 -2.58
CA PRO A 66 26.49 24.55 -2.07
C PRO A 66 27.13 25.49 -3.09
N VAL A 67 27.66 26.55 -2.58
CA VAL A 67 28.45 27.52 -3.35
C VAL A 67 29.65 26.78 -3.99
N PRO A 68 29.96 26.99 -5.29
CA PRO A 68 31.08 26.31 -5.94
C PRO A 68 32.39 26.72 -5.31
N GLY A 69 33.11 25.81 -4.69
CA GLY A 69 34.49 25.99 -4.32
C GLY A 69 34.89 25.68 -2.88
N GLU A 70 34.53 24.51 -2.32
CA GLU A 70 35.26 23.85 -1.22
C GLU A 70 34.37 22.72 -0.66
N GLY A 71 34.21 21.67 -1.44
CA GLY A 71 33.63 20.39 -0.99
C GLY A 71 34.55 19.24 -1.40
N PRO A 72 34.53 18.09 -0.72
CA PRO A 72 35.33 16.96 -1.14
C PRO A 72 34.93 16.58 -2.58
N GLU A 73 35.94 16.39 -3.44
CA GLU A 73 35.76 15.87 -4.80
C GLU A 73 35.08 14.52 -4.71
N ILE A 74 33.79 14.50 -5.03
CA ILE A 74 33.08 13.24 -5.25
C ILE A 74 33.47 12.80 -6.66
N HIS A 75 34.41 11.87 -6.73
CA HIS A 75 34.69 11.16 -7.98
C HIS A 75 33.43 10.35 -8.35
N TYR A 76 32.61 10.91 -9.24
CA TYR A 76 31.65 10.12 -9.99
C TYR A 76 32.45 9.21 -10.92
N ASN A 77 32.48 7.93 -10.60
CA ASN A 77 32.88 6.94 -11.58
C ASN A 77 31.82 6.98 -12.68
N GLU A 78 32.10 7.61 -13.81
CA GLU A 78 31.36 7.52 -15.07
C GLU A 78 31.56 6.13 -15.71
N GLY A 79 31.41 5.09 -14.93
CA GLY A 79 31.44 3.72 -15.36
C GLY A 79 30.11 3.09 -15.03
N GLU A 80 29.33 2.88 -16.08
CA GLU A 80 28.15 2.05 -16.12
C GLU A 80 26.89 2.63 -15.44
N ASN A 81 25.97 3.09 -16.25
CA ASN A 81 24.53 2.97 -16.02
C ASN A 81 24.19 1.47 -15.90
N ALA A 82 24.65 0.83 -14.84
CA ALA A 82 24.10 -0.38 -14.36
C ALA A 82 22.73 -0.01 -13.84
N VAL A 83 21.71 -0.15 -14.67
CA VAL A 83 20.37 -0.49 -14.22
C VAL A 83 20.61 -1.55 -13.16
N ASN A 84 20.33 -1.24 -11.87
CA ASN A 84 20.52 -2.17 -10.76
C ASN A 84 19.60 -3.37 -11.02
N THR A 85 20.10 -4.28 -11.84
CA THR A 85 19.52 -5.59 -12.01
C THR A 85 19.68 -6.29 -10.68
N SER A 86 18.62 -6.82 -10.17
CA SER A 86 18.33 -7.71 -9.04
C SER A 86 19.47 -8.45 -8.30
N THR A 87 20.72 -8.13 -8.55
CA THR A 87 21.92 -8.86 -8.11
C THR A 87 22.12 -8.91 -6.59
N ASP A 88 21.38 -8.06 -5.82
CA ASP A 88 21.49 -8.03 -4.36
C ASP A 88 20.38 -8.80 -3.63
N LEU A 89 19.49 -9.46 -4.35
CA LEU A 89 18.48 -10.32 -3.73
C LEU A 89 19.09 -11.69 -3.45
N LEU A 90 18.92 -12.15 -2.21
CA LEU A 90 19.31 -13.49 -1.80
C LEU A 90 18.13 -14.45 -1.92
N GLN A 91 18.42 -15.74 -2.07
CA GLN A 91 17.41 -16.79 -1.97
C GLN A 91 16.72 -16.68 -0.62
N MET A 92 15.38 -16.69 -0.63
CA MET A 92 14.58 -16.53 0.57
C MET A 92 14.43 -17.87 1.29
N SER A 93 14.68 -17.89 2.60
CA SER A 93 14.32 -19.01 3.48
C SER A 93 13.85 -18.45 4.80
N GLY A 94 12.57 -18.64 5.12
CA GLY A 94 12.00 -18.01 6.30
C GLY A 94 10.59 -18.51 6.62
N TYR A 95 9.83 -17.67 7.32
CA TYR A 95 8.53 -18.05 7.86
C TYR A 95 7.44 -17.08 7.45
N TYR A 96 6.24 -17.63 7.29
CA TYR A 96 5.01 -16.90 7.09
C TYR A 96 4.09 -17.05 8.30
N VAL A 97 3.54 -15.94 8.74
CA VAL A 97 2.59 -15.84 9.83
C VAL A 97 1.31 -15.23 9.29
N SER A 98 0.28 -16.05 9.19
CA SER A 98 -1.03 -15.58 8.75
C SER A 98 -1.73 -14.74 9.82
N TYR A 99 -2.67 -13.92 9.37
CA TYR A 99 -3.57 -13.20 10.27
C TYR A 99 -4.30 -14.12 11.24
N ASP A 100 -4.76 -15.28 10.78
CA ASP A 100 -5.51 -16.22 11.62
C ASP A 100 -4.65 -16.72 12.79
N LEU A 101 -3.39 -17.06 12.55
CA LEU A 101 -2.44 -17.43 13.60
C LEU A 101 -2.20 -16.29 14.60
N LEU A 102 -2.05 -15.04 14.11
CA LEU A 102 -1.90 -13.88 14.99
C LEU A 102 -3.15 -13.62 15.84
N LYS A 103 -4.32 -13.98 15.34
CA LYS A 103 -5.57 -13.83 16.05
C LYS A 103 -5.81 -14.94 17.07
N GLU A 104 -5.45 -16.18 16.74
CA GLU A 104 -5.76 -17.37 17.55
C GLU A 104 -4.76 -17.59 18.68
N ASP A 105 -3.48 -17.35 18.45
CA ASP A 105 -2.39 -17.68 19.39
C ASP A 105 -1.25 -16.66 19.34
N PHE A 106 -1.57 -15.39 19.59
CA PHE A 106 -0.64 -14.27 19.46
C PHE A 106 0.64 -14.44 20.30
N ASP A 107 0.50 -14.86 21.58
CA ASP A 107 1.64 -14.91 22.51
C ASP A 107 2.64 -16.00 22.11
N ASN A 108 2.17 -17.18 21.69
CA ASN A 108 3.01 -18.27 21.22
C ASN A 108 3.68 -17.92 19.88
N VAL A 109 2.92 -17.38 18.94
CA VAL A 109 3.45 -16.91 17.65
C VAL A 109 4.52 -15.85 17.85
N LYS A 110 4.29 -14.87 18.72
CA LYS A 110 5.27 -13.85 19.09
C LYS A 110 6.53 -14.48 19.69
N ALA A 111 6.40 -15.43 20.60
CA ALA A 111 7.54 -16.13 21.18
C ALA A 111 8.35 -16.88 20.12
N LYS A 112 7.70 -17.61 19.20
CA LYS A 112 8.34 -18.30 18.08
C LYS A 112 9.10 -17.31 17.19
N ILE A 113 8.47 -16.21 16.76
CA ILE A 113 9.11 -15.17 15.93
C ILE A 113 10.36 -14.62 16.63
N LEU A 114 10.24 -14.30 17.91
CA LEU A 114 11.35 -13.72 18.66
C LEU A 114 12.44 -14.74 19.02
N SER A 115 12.23 -16.05 18.85
CA SER A 115 13.26 -17.07 18.98
C SER A 115 14.14 -17.21 17.74
N LEU A 116 13.66 -16.79 16.56
CA LEU A 116 14.36 -16.94 15.28
C LEU A 116 15.73 -16.24 15.27
N PRO A 117 16.70 -16.71 14.51
CA PRO A 117 18.00 -16.04 14.29
C PRO A 117 17.81 -14.65 13.67
N THR A 118 18.80 -13.76 13.85
CA THR A 118 18.84 -12.47 13.14
C THR A 118 18.86 -12.67 11.63
N ASN A 119 18.34 -11.70 10.88
CA ASN A 119 18.19 -11.74 9.42
C ASN A 119 17.26 -12.83 8.87
N THR A 120 16.59 -13.62 9.73
CA THR A 120 15.58 -14.56 9.24
C THR A 120 14.41 -13.80 8.63
N PRO A 121 13.99 -14.15 7.39
CA PRO A 121 12.81 -13.57 6.76
C PRO A 121 11.52 -13.97 7.51
N VAL A 122 10.72 -13.00 7.87
CA VAL A 122 9.40 -13.24 8.49
C VAL A 122 8.37 -12.39 7.79
N MET A 123 7.41 -13.04 7.16
CA MET A 123 6.26 -12.41 6.52
C MET A 123 5.06 -12.44 7.45
N ILE A 124 4.41 -11.30 7.63
CA ILE A 124 3.17 -11.16 8.40
C ILE A 124 2.09 -10.50 7.55
N ASP A 125 0.84 -10.92 7.75
CA ASP A 125 -0.31 -10.21 7.19
C ASP A 125 -0.53 -8.92 7.98
N VAL A 126 -0.47 -7.77 7.32
CA VAL A 126 -0.63 -6.45 7.95
C VAL A 126 -1.98 -5.81 7.65
N LYS A 127 -2.69 -6.31 6.65
CA LYS A 127 -4.01 -5.85 6.26
C LYS A 127 -4.76 -6.97 5.55
N GLY A 128 -6.06 -7.04 5.73
CA GLY A 128 -6.97 -7.88 4.97
C GLY A 128 -7.94 -7.05 4.12
N GLY A 129 -8.90 -7.71 3.50
CA GLY A 129 -9.96 -7.05 2.72
C GLY A 129 -10.88 -6.16 3.56
N HIS A 130 -10.93 -6.35 4.88
CA HIS A 130 -11.77 -5.60 5.83
C HIS A 130 -10.98 -4.66 6.74
N GLY A 131 -9.75 -4.30 6.40
CA GLY A 131 -8.98 -3.28 7.11
C GLY A 131 -7.61 -3.70 7.58
N PHE A 132 -6.97 -2.77 8.26
CA PHE A 132 -5.59 -2.84 8.71
C PHE A 132 -5.51 -3.55 10.07
N TYR A 133 -4.46 -4.33 10.27
CA TYR A 133 -4.18 -5.05 11.51
C TYR A 133 -3.17 -4.32 12.40
N TYR A 134 -2.64 -3.20 11.96
CA TYR A 134 -1.76 -2.29 12.70
C TYR A 134 -2.37 -0.87 12.74
N SER A 135 -1.82 0.00 13.57
CA SER A 135 -2.29 1.39 13.70
C SER A 135 -1.79 2.24 12.53
N SER A 136 -2.52 2.22 11.41
CA SER A 136 -2.22 3.03 10.24
C SER A 136 -2.67 4.48 10.44
N GLU A 137 -1.85 5.44 9.98
CA GLU A 137 -2.14 6.88 10.00
C GLU A 137 -2.73 7.40 8.68
N LEU A 138 -2.97 6.54 7.70
CA LEU A 138 -3.53 6.91 6.41
C LEU A 138 -4.99 7.35 6.54
N SER A 139 -5.39 8.37 5.80
CA SER A 139 -6.77 8.93 5.84
C SER A 139 -7.85 7.94 5.44
N ASP A 140 -7.53 7.01 4.55
CA ASP A 140 -8.44 5.96 4.06
C ASP A 140 -8.31 4.64 4.84
N ALA A 141 -7.46 4.60 5.88
CA ALA A 141 -7.29 3.41 6.68
C ALA A 141 -8.50 3.17 7.58
N VAL A 142 -9.03 1.97 7.50
CA VAL A 142 -10.01 1.46 8.47
C VAL A 142 -9.34 0.35 9.26
N ILE A 143 -9.26 0.53 10.57
CA ILE A 143 -8.62 -0.42 11.48
C ILE A 143 -9.56 -1.62 11.70
N ASN A 144 -9.03 -2.82 11.55
CA ASN A 144 -9.75 -4.04 11.85
C ASN A 144 -9.52 -4.43 13.32
N ASN A 145 -10.54 -4.28 14.14
CA ASN A 145 -10.48 -4.52 15.58
C ASN A 145 -10.60 -6.02 15.96
N SER A 146 -10.46 -6.94 15.01
CA SER A 146 -10.50 -8.38 15.31
C SER A 146 -9.18 -8.91 15.90
N VAL A 147 -8.13 -8.11 15.87
CA VAL A 147 -6.85 -8.30 16.58
C VAL A 147 -6.54 -7.07 17.42
N ASP A 148 -5.64 -7.20 18.38
CA ASP A 148 -5.08 -6.08 19.11
C ASP A 148 -4.01 -5.37 18.26
N ASN A 149 -4.39 -4.27 17.60
CA ASN A 149 -3.50 -3.51 16.72
C ASN A 149 -2.27 -2.98 17.45
N ALA A 150 -2.40 -2.57 18.71
CA ALA A 150 -1.27 -2.09 19.51
C ALA A 150 -0.27 -3.23 19.78
N ALA A 151 -0.77 -4.46 20.02
CA ALA A 151 0.09 -5.62 20.15
C ALA A 151 0.83 -5.98 18.86
N ILE A 152 0.17 -5.81 17.71
CA ILE A 152 0.83 -5.98 16.39
C ILE A 152 1.90 -4.92 16.18
N ASP A 153 1.64 -3.65 16.49
CA ASP A 153 2.63 -2.56 16.39
C ASP A 153 3.88 -2.87 17.26
N GLU A 154 3.68 -3.34 18.49
CA GLU A 154 4.79 -3.75 19.37
C GLU A 154 5.51 -5.00 18.84
N LEU A 155 4.82 -5.93 18.21
CA LEU A 155 5.44 -7.08 17.54
C LEU A 155 6.35 -6.63 16.39
N ILE A 156 5.86 -5.77 15.48
CA ILE A 156 6.64 -5.21 14.37
C ILE A 156 7.90 -4.52 14.89
N LYS A 157 7.76 -3.72 15.95
CA LYS A 157 8.88 -3.03 16.58
C LYS A 157 9.89 -4.01 17.17
N ALA A 158 9.43 -5.07 17.85
CA ALA A 158 10.29 -6.11 18.42
C ALA A 158 11.04 -6.91 17.33
N MET A 159 10.36 -7.25 16.24
CA MET A 159 10.96 -7.93 15.08
C MET A 159 12.08 -7.06 14.46
N ARG A 160 11.84 -5.76 14.32
CA ARG A 160 12.83 -4.80 13.82
C ARG A 160 14.03 -4.69 14.77
N GLN A 161 13.81 -4.60 16.09
CA GLN A 161 14.87 -4.54 17.09
C GLN A 161 15.74 -5.79 17.07
N LYS A 162 15.14 -6.93 16.74
CA LYS A 162 15.84 -8.22 16.59
C LYS A 162 16.60 -8.34 15.27
N ASN A 163 16.51 -7.35 14.37
CA ASN A 163 17.06 -7.37 13.03
C ASN A 163 16.59 -8.58 12.19
N LEU A 164 15.30 -8.90 12.27
CA LEU A 164 14.70 -9.84 11.32
C LEU A 164 14.51 -9.15 9.97
N TYR A 165 14.45 -9.93 8.87
CA TYR A 165 14.04 -9.40 7.57
C TYR A 165 12.52 -9.37 7.51
N LEU A 166 11.94 -8.17 7.65
CA LEU A 166 10.50 -7.98 7.79
C LEU A 166 9.83 -7.89 6.41
N ILE A 167 8.81 -8.73 6.23
CA ILE A 167 7.99 -8.76 5.01
C ILE A 167 6.54 -8.48 5.42
N ALA A 168 5.95 -7.44 4.87
CA ALA A 168 4.53 -7.14 5.03
C ALA A 168 3.73 -7.72 3.87
N ARG A 169 2.61 -8.37 4.14
CA ARG A 169 1.72 -8.89 3.11
C ARG A 169 0.33 -8.29 3.26
N PHE A 170 -0.28 -7.89 2.13
CA PHE A 170 -1.66 -7.45 2.10
C PHE A 170 -2.27 -7.56 0.70
N PRO A 171 -3.62 -7.74 0.57
CA PRO A 171 -4.28 -7.85 -0.72
C PRO A 171 -4.20 -6.53 -1.50
N ALA A 172 -3.76 -6.61 -2.77
CA ALA A 172 -3.59 -5.46 -3.65
C ALA A 172 -4.93 -4.81 -4.01
N PHE A 173 -5.86 -5.62 -4.50
CA PHE A 173 -7.08 -5.09 -5.11
C PHE A 173 -8.36 -5.44 -4.34
N GLN A 174 -8.29 -6.29 -3.31
CA GLN A 174 -9.44 -6.66 -2.51
C GLN A 174 -9.54 -5.74 -1.28
N ASP A 175 -10.53 -4.84 -1.26
CA ASP A 175 -10.76 -3.91 -0.16
C ASP A 175 -12.22 -3.48 -0.06
N TYR A 176 -12.86 -3.80 1.06
CA TYR A 176 -14.26 -3.45 1.31
C TYR A 176 -14.43 -1.93 1.50
N HIS A 177 -13.62 -1.34 2.36
CA HIS A 177 -13.80 0.05 2.79
C HIS A 177 -13.36 1.05 1.71
N TYR A 178 -12.20 0.80 1.10
CA TYR A 178 -11.74 1.65 0.01
C TYR A 178 -12.68 1.58 -1.19
N GLY A 179 -13.11 0.38 -1.60
CA GLY A 179 -14.06 0.22 -2.69
C GLY A 179 -15.42 0.88 -2.41
N LEU A 180 -15.92 0.81 -1.18
CA LEU A 180 -17.17 1.47 -0.77
C LEU A 180 -17.08 3.00 -0.86
N ASN A 181 -15.96 3.58 -0.43
CA ASN A 181 -15.78 5.03 -0.36
C ASN A 181 -15.30 5.62 -1.69
N HIS A 182 -14.66 4.82 -2.55
CA HIS A 182 -14.08 5.22 -3.84
C HIS A 182 -14.67 4.40 -4.99
N VAL A 183 -15.98 4.50 -5.19
CA VAL A 183 -16.74 3.74 -6.21
C VAL A 183 -16.12 3.79 -7.61
N PRO A 184 -15.58 4.93 -8.11
CA PRO A 184 -14.91 4.95 -9.41
C PRO A 184 -13.69 4.01 -9.53
N SER A 185 -13.00 3.72 -8.42
CA SER A 185 -11.85 2.82 -8.39
C SER A 185 -12.24 1.34 -8.36
N GLY A 186 -13.49 1.02 -8.01
CA GLY A 186 -13.97 -0.36 -7.91
C GLY A 186 -14.34 -0.98 -9.27
N ILE A 187 -14.26 -2.32 -9.35
CA ILE A 187 -14.72 -3.10 -10.52
C ILE A 187 -16.25 -3.15 -10.52
N PRO A 188 -16.92 -2.73 -11.61
CA PRO A 188 -18.37 -2.73 -11.67
C PRO A 188 -18.96 -4.15 -11.73
N PHE A 189 -20.19 -4.28 -11.23
CA PHE A 189 -21.03 -5.46 -11.39
C PHE A 189 -21.72 -5.45 -12.76
N THR A 190 -21.81 -6.62 -13.42
CA THR A 190 -22.41 -6.75 -14.76
C THR A 190 -23.90 -6.42 -14.80
N GLY A 191 -24.61 -6.56 -13.67
CA GLY A 191 -26.05 -6.28 -13.58
C GLY A 191 -26.46 -4.81 -13.70
N GLY A 192 -25.53 -3.89 -13.85
CA GLY A 192 -25.77 -2.46 -14.05
C GLY A 192 -26.11 -1.72 -12.75
N GLY A 193 -26.65 -0.48 -12.90
CA GLY A 193 -27.06 0.34 -11.75
C GLY A 193 -25.91 1.02 -10.99
N GLY A 194 -24.67 0.98 -11.51
CA GLY A 194 -23.51 1.57 -10.83
C GLY A 194 -23.01 0.79 -9.61
N ALA A 195 -23.55 -0.42 -9.37
CA ALA A 195 -23.11 -1.27 -8.29
C ALA A 195 -21.70 -1.84 -8.57
N LEU A 196 -20.89 -1.94 -7.52
CA LEU A 196 -19.61 -2.64 -7.60
C LEU A 196 -19.79 -4.15 -7.44
N TRP A 197 -18.90 -4.90 -8.07
CA TRP A 197 -18.80 -6.32 -7.85
C TRP A 197 -18.16 -6.62 -6.49
N MET A 198 -18.75 -7.58 -5.78
CA MET A 198 -18.33 -8.05 -4.47
C MET A 198 -18.09 -9.56 -4.55
N ASP A 199 -16.97 -10.00 -3.98
CA ASP A 199 -16.61 -11.41 -3.91
C ASP A 199 -17.28 -12.16 -2.75
N ASP A 200 -16.93 -13.44 -2.59
CA ASP A 200 -17.48 -14.31 -1.54
C ASP A 200 -16.99 -13.90 -0.13
N ASP A 201 -15.83 -13.23 -0.03
CA ASP A 201 -15.31 -12.65 1.21
C ASP A 201 -15.99 -11.30 1.55
N ARG A 202 -17.00 -10.92 0.78
CA ARG A 202 -17.74 -9.64 0.89
C ARG A 202 -16.84 -8.42 0.75
N CYS A 203 -15.84 -8.49 -0.13
CA CYS A 203 -14.96 -7.39 -0.44
C CYS A 203 -15.20 -6.89 -1.87
N TYR A 204 -15.04 -5.59 -2.06
CA TYR A 204 -14.96 -5.00 -3.39
C TYR A 204 -13.57 -5.24 -3.96
N TRP A 205 -13.50 -5.22 -5.29
CA TRP A 205 -12.23 -5.32 -5.99
C TRP A 205 -11.93 -4.04 -6.75
N LEU A 206 -10.69 -3.60 -6.67
CA LEU A 206 -10.23 -2.36 -7.25
C LEU A 206 -9.66 -2.60 -8.65
N LYS A 207 -9.75 -1.57 -9.50
CA LYS A 207 -9.16 -1.60 -10.85
C LYS A 207 -7.65 -1.32 -10.78
N PRO A 208 -6.78 -2.20 -11.31
CA PRO A 208 -5.32 -2.02 -11.25
C PRO A 208 -4.84 -0.71 -11.89
N LYS A 209 -5.45 -0.28 -13.00
CA LYS A 209 -5.04 0.89 -13.78
C LYS A 209 -5.57 2.21 -13.21
N ASP A 210 -6.48 2.17 -12.25
CA ASP A 210 -7.05 3.38 -11.67
C ASP A 210 -6.02 4.14 -10.84
N SER A 211 -5.93 5.46 -11.06
CA SER A 211 -4.96 6.31 -10.38
C SER A 211 -5.19 6.39 -8.87
N GLY A 212 -6.45 6.35 -8.43
CA GLY A 212 -6.82 6.29 -7.02
C GLY A 212 -6.32 5.01 -6.37
N THR A 213 -6.54 3.85 -7.03
CA THR A 213 -6.02 2.55 -6.57
C THR A 213 -4.50 2.58 -6.43
N ILE A 214 -3.78 3.07 -7.45
CA ILE A 214 -2.31 3.13 -7.43
C ILE A 214 -1.82 4.09 -6.34
N GLY A 215 -2.47 5.24 -6.18
CA GLY A 215 -2.14 6.19 -5.11
C GLY A 215 -2.33 5.59 -3.72
N TYR A 216 -3.45 4.91 -3.49
CA TYR A 216 -3.76 4.22 -2.24
C TYR A 216 -2.73 3.14 -1.90
N LEU A 217 -2.44 2.23 -2.85
CA LEU A 217 -1.43 1.20 -2.66
C LEU A 217 -0.04 1.79 -2.40
N THR A 218 0.33 2.83 -3.14
CA THR A 218 1.60 3.55 -2.94
C THR A 218 1.70 4.09 -1.51
N SER A 219 0.63 4.70 -0.99
CA SER A 219 0.61 5.26 0.38
C SER A 219 0.81 4.17 1.43
N ILE A 220 0.13 3.01 1.31
CA ILE A 220 0.32 1.88 2.21
C ILE A 220 1.76 1.36 2.17
N ILE A 221 2.32 1.16 0.98
CA ILE A 221 3.69 0.66 0.81
C ILE A 221 4.70 1.62 1.45
N LEU A 222 4.52 2.93 1.26
CA LEU A 222 5.42 3.94 1.83
C LEU A 222 5.32 3.99 3.36
N GLU A 223 4.12 3.85 3.93
CA GLU A 223 3.92 3.76 5.38
C GLU A 223 4.64 2.53 5.95
N LEU A 224 4.42 1.33 5.38
CA LEU A 224 5.08 0.09 5.81
C LEU A 224 6.61 0.17 5.69
N ARG A 225 7.13 0.77 4.61
CA ARG A 225 8.56 1.05 4.48
C ARG A 225 9.06 1.97 5.60
N GLY A 226 8.31 3.01 5.94
CA GLY A 226 8.60 3.91 7.06
C GLY A 226 8.62 3.20 8.43
N MET A 227 7.78 2.19 8.61
CA MET A 227 7.76 1.33 9.79
C MET A 227 8.96 0.39 9.87
N GLY A 228 9.73 0.24 8.79
CA GLY A 228 10.96 -0.55 8.73
C GLY A 228 10.82 -1.94 8.12
N PHE A 229 9.75 -2.18 7.36
CA PHE A 229 9.67 -3.37 6.53
C PHE A 229 10.70 -3.32 5.39
N ASN A 230 11.36 -4.45 5.14
CA ASN A 230 12.36 -4.62 4.09
C ASN A 230 11.71 -4.94 2.74
N GLU A 231 10.55 -5.61 2.80
CA GLU A 231 9.80 -6.05 1.63
C GLU A 231 8.29 -5.91 1.88
N VAL A 232 7.56 -5.54 0.84
CA VAL A 232 6.10 -5.59 0.80
C VAL A 232 5.68 -6.54 -0.29
N VAL A 233 4.78 -7.46 0.04
CA VAL A 233 4.16 -8.40 -0.88
C VAL A 233 2.70 -8.01 -1.11
N LEU A 234 2.38 -7.61 -2.32
CA LEU A 234 1.03 -7.37 -2.76
C LEU A 234 0.35 -8.71 -3.06
N ASP A 235 -0.48 -9.18 -2.13
CA ASP A 235 -1.25 -10.40 -2.28
C ASP A 235 -2.44 -10.20 -3.23
N LYS A 236 -2.99 -11.29 -3.76
CA LYS A 236 -4.13 -11.25 -4.70
C LYS A 236 -3.89 -10.26 -5.86
N PHE A 237 -2.66 -10.28 -6.42
CA PHE A 237 -2.29 -9.40 -7.52
C PHE A 237 -2.78 -9.98 -8.86
N TRP A 238 -4.11 -9.96 -9.03
CA TRP A 238 -4.81 -10.37 -10.25
C TRP A 238 -6.14 -9.67 -10.38
N VAL A 239 -6.73 -9.73 -11.57
CA VAL A 239 -8.11 -9.29 -11.81
C VAL A 239 -9.05 -10.49 -11.72
N PRO A 240 -10.12 -10.42 -10.93
CA PRO A 240 -11.08 -11.51 -10.83
C PRO A 240 -11.80 -11.71 -12.18
N THR A 241 -12.14 -12.95 -12.47
CA THR A 241 -12.89 -13.35 -13.66
C THR A 241 -14.25 -13.92 -13.29
N GLY A 242 -15.22 -13.78 -14.18
CA GLY A 242 -16.57 -14.37 -13.96
C GLY A 242 -17.67 -13.57 -14.65
N THR A 243 -18.84 -14.20 -14.76
CA THR A 243 -19.99 -13.61 -15.47
C THR A 243 -20.57 -12.36 -14.82
N LYS A 244 -20.27 -12.15 -13.54
CA LYS A 244 -20.74 -11.00 -12.76
C LYS A 244 -19.71 -9.86 -12.69
N VAL A 245 -18.50 -10.09 -13.14
CA VAL A 245 -17.39 -9.13 -13.15
C VAL A 245 -17.43 -8.33 -14.45
N ASN A 246 -17.58 -7.02 -14.37
CA ASN A 246 -17.56 -6.14 -15.54
C ASN A 246 -16.23 -5.37 -15.64
N TYR A 247 -15.16 -6.11 -15.88
CA TYR A 247 -13.85 -5.51 -16.13
C TYR A 247 -13.65 -5.32 -17.63
N THR A 248 -13.37 -4.10 -18.07
CA THR A 248 -13.27 -3.72 -19.49
C THR A 248 -11.84 -3.53 -20.00
N GLY A 249 -10.84 -3.59 -19.11
CA GLY A 249 -9.42 -3.52 -19.46
C GLY A 249 -8.87 -4.87 -19.92
N ASP A 250 -7.60 -4.86 -20.40
CA ASP A 250 -6.80 -6.08 -20.54
C ASP A 250 -6.15 -6.40 -19.19
N PRO A 251 -6.53 -7.50 -18.51
CA PRO A 251 -6.01 -7.80 -17.17
C PRO A 251 -4.49 -7.93 -17.12
N ILE A 252 -3.85 -8.48 -18.15
CA ILE A 252 -2.41 -8.72 -18.17
C ILE A 252 -1.67 -7.38 -18.37
N GLU A 253 -2.10 -6.58 -19.33
CA GLU A 253 -1.54 -5.26 -19.59
C GLU A 253 -1.72 -4.33 -18.40
N ASP A 254 -2.94 -4.26 -17.83
CA ASP A 254 -3.27 -3.38 -16.71
C ASP A 254 -2.53 -3.75 -15.41
N LEU A 255 -2.35 -5.05 -15.14
CA LEU A 255 -1.54 -5.53 -14.01
C LEU A 255 -0.05 -5.20 -14.20
N THR A 256 0.46 -5.38 -15.43
CA THR A 256 1.86 -5.06 -15.76
C THR A 256 2.11 -3.56 -15.62
N GLU A 257 1.22 -2.71 -16.13
CA GLU A 257 1.31 -1.25 -15.96
C GLU A 257 1.25 -0.86 -14.47
N CYS A 258 0.31 -1.45 -13.72
CA CYS A 258 0.17 -1.21 -12.28
C CYS A 258 1.46 -1.56 -11.53
N ALA A 259 2.02 -2.75 -11.76
CA ALA A 259 3.25 -3.21 -11.14
C ALA A 259 4.43 -2.27 -11.42
N ASN A 260 4.60 -1.86 -12.69
CA ASN A 260 5.65 -0.91 -13.09
C ASN A 260 5.48 0.46 -12.41
N ARG A 261 4.26 0.99 -12.37
CA ARG A 261 3.98 2.29 -11.72
C ARG A 261 4.21 2.23 -10.22
N LEU A 262 3.74 1.19 -9.55
CA LEU A 262 3.98 1.00 -8.11
C LEU A 262 5.48 0.88 -7.83
N LEU A 263 6.19 0.07 -8.59
CA LEU A 263 7.63 -0.10 -8.42
C LEU A 263 8.36 1.24 -8.60
N SER A 264 8.04 2.01 -9.66
CA SER A 264 8.65 3.32 -9.90
C SER A 264 8.39 4.33 -8.78
N ASN A 265 7.21 4.26 -8.13
CA ASN A 265 6.84 5.17 -7.04
C ASN A 265 7.57 4.87 -5.72
N VAL A 266 7.96 3.60 -5.49
CA VAL A 266 8.45 3.16 -4.17
C VAL A 266 9.88 2.61 -4.18
N SER A 267 10.50 2.44 -5.35
CA SER A 267 11.83 1.82 -5.50
C SER A 267 12.90 2.57 -4.73
N THR A 268 13.72 1.79 -4.02
CA THR A 268 15.00 2.20 -3.45
C THR A 268 15.98 1.03 -3.60
N ASN A 269 17.27 1.27 -3.38
CA ASN A 269 18.29 0.23 -3.48
C ASN A 269 18.16 -0.87 -2.40
N SER A 270 17.39 -0.64 -1.33
CA SER A 270 17.27 -1.55 -0.19
C SER A 270 15.87 -2.11 0.02
N PHE A 271 14.85 -1.57 -0.65
CA PHE A 271 13.45 -1.96 -0.46
C PHE A 271 12.98 -2.84 -1.62
N THR A 272 12.24 -3.90 -1.31
CA THR A 272 11.71 -4.86 -2.30
C THR A 272 10.18 -4.75 -2.35
N LEU A 273 9.62 -4.62 -3.55
CA LEU A 273 8.17 -4.70 -3.78
C LEU A 273 7.87 -5.97 -4.58
N SER A 274 7.07 -6.85 -4.03
CA SER A 274 6.82 -8.18 -4.58
C SER A 274 5.33 -8.46 -4.75
N PHE A 275 5.02 -9.51 -5.51
CA PHE A 275 3.65 -9.77 -5.94
C PHE A 275 3.30 -11.23 -5.77
N THR A 276 2.16 -11.54 -5.12
CA THR A 276 1.56 -12.88 -5.16
C THR A 276 0.60 -12.94 -6.35
N VAL A 277 0.91 -13.78 -7.30
CA VAL A 277 0.18 -13.89 -8.57
C VAL A 277 -0.58 -15.22 -8.66
N SER A 278 -1.62 -15.24 -9.46
CA SER A 278 -2.41 -16.46 -9.71
C SER A 278 -1.82 -17.34 -10.83
N SER A 279 -0.95 -16.78 -11.66
CA SER A 279 -0.32 -17.51 -12.76
C SER A 279 1.20 -17.37 -12.73
N PRO A 280 1.98 -18.45 -12.85
CA PRO A 280 3.42 -18.39 -12.94
C PRO A 280 3.93 -17.71 -14.22
N SER A 281 3.07 -17.53 -15.24
CA SER A 281 3.42 -16.84 -16.49
C SER A 281 3.37 -15.31 -16.38
N PHE A 282 3.03 -14.75 -15.22
CA PHE A 282 3.09 -13.30 -15.00
C PHE A 282 4.52 -12.78 -15.19
N VAL A 283 4.67 -11.73 -15.97
CA VAL A 283 5.97 -11.11 -16.21
C VAL A 283 6.23 -10.07 -15.14
N LEU A 284 7.22 -10.34 -14.27
CA LEU A 284 7.64 -9.36 -13.27
C LEU A 284 8.20 -8.09 -13.94
N PRO A 285 7.95 -6.91 -13.36
CA PRO A 285 8.63 -5.70 -13.80
C PRO A 285 10.14 -5.80 -13.57
N GLU A 286 10.90 -5.01 -14.32
CA GLU A 286 12.33 -4.85 -14.05
C GLU A 286 12.55 -4.13 -12.72
N GLY A 287 13.45 -4.66 -11.89
CA GLY A 287 13.79 -4.05 -10.61
C GLY A 287 13.86 -5.06 -9.45
N ARG A 288 13.83 -4.50 -8.25
CA ARG A 288 13.95 -5.26 -7.00
C ARG A 288 12.59 -5.81 -6.59
N CYS A 289 12.22 -6.95 -7.15
CA CYS A 289 10.93 -7.60 -6.91
C CYS A 289 11.03 -9.12 -6.99
N ARG A 290 10.08 -9.81 -6.36
CA ARG A 290 9.91 -11.28 -6.37
C ARG A 290 8.49 -11.66 -6.76
N MET A 291 8.35 -12.86 -7.28
CA MET A 291 7.07 -13.53 -7.52
C MET A 291 6.81 -14.50 -6.36
N TYR A 292 5.65 -14.36 -5.74
CA TYR A 292 5.18 -15.28 -4.71
C TYR A 292 4.06 -16.15 -5.26
N LEU A 293 4.12 -17.44 -4.95
CA LEU A 293 3.10 -18.42 -5.29
C LEU A 293 2.62 -19.14 -4.04
N ASN A 294 1.30 -19.20 -3.87
CA ASN A 294 0.64 -19.89 -2.76
C ASN A 294 0.05 -21.23 -3.20
N ASN A 295 -0.12 -22.14 -2.27
CA ASN A 295 -0.88 -23.37 -2.47
C ASN A 295 -0.36 -24.25 -3.62
N ILE A 296 0.93 -24.25 -3.89
CA ILE A 296 1.55 -25.12 -4.88
C ILE A 296 1.91 -26.45 -4.19
N PRO A 297 1.34 -27.58 -4.63
CA PRO A 297 1.75 -28.87 -4.10
C PRO A 297 3.24 -29.14 -4.34
N ALA A 298 3.94 -29.73 -3.38
CA ALA A 298 5.37 -29.98 -3.49
C ALA A 298 5.77 -30.77 -4.75
N ARG A 299 4.90 -31.67 -5.24
CA ARG A 299 5.12 -32.43 -6.49
C ARG A 299 5.14 -31.56 -7.75
N ASP A 300 4.53 -30.38 -7.69
CA ASP A 300 4.32 -29.50 -8.84
C ASP A 300 5.31 -28.31 -8.86
N VAL A 301 6.21 -28.21 -7.87
CA VAL A 301 7.18 -27.11 -7.69
C VAL A 301 8.04 -26.91 -8.93
N GLU A 302 8.72 -27.96 -9.41
CA GLU A 302 9.62 -27.91 -10.57
C GLU A 302 8.86 -27.54 -11.86
N MET A 303 7.68 -28.14 -12.05
CA MET A 303 6.84 -27.84 -13.20
C MET A 303 6.39 -26.38 -13.16
N THR A 304 5.96 -25.88 -12.00
CA THR A 304 5.52 -24.49 -11.83
C THR A 304 6.67 -23.52 -12.06
N ALA A 305 7.85 -23.81 -11.52
CA ALA A 305 9.04 -22.97 -11.73
C ALA A 305 9.42 -22.89 -13.21
N SER A 306 9.32 -24.00 -13.94
CA SER A 306 9.62 -24.05 -15.39
C SER A 306 8.65 -23.24 -16.25
N GLN A 307 7.46 -22.92 -15.73
CA GLN A 307 6.45 -22.09 -16.41
C GLN A 307 6.68 -20.58 -16.21
N THR A 308 7.59 -20.20 -15.32
CA THR A 308 7.92 -18.80 -15.10
C THR A 308 8.85 -18.27 -16.19
N THR A 309 8.79 -16.96 -16.44
CA THR A 309 9.71 -16.26 -17.34
C THR A 309 10.93 -15.68 -16.60
N LEU A 310 11.14 -16.07 -15.33
CA LEU A 310 12.16 -15.51 -14.48
C LEU A 310 13.56 -15.96 -14.90
N THR A 311 14.50 -15.04 -14.98
CA THR A 311 15.91 -15.32 -15.30
C THR A 311 16.66 -15.99 -14.14
N GLU A 312 16.25 -15.72 -12.88
CA GLU A 312 16.86 -16.24 -11.66
C GLU A 312 15.77 -16.80 -10.73
N PRO A 313 15.09 -17.90 -11.10
CA PRO A 313 13.95 -18.39 -10.34
C PRO A 313 14.31 -18.80 -8.91
N GLN A 314 15.56 -19.24 -8.65
CA GLN A 314 16.03 -19.61 -7.31
C GLN A 314 15.97 -18.42 -6.33
N ILE A 315 16.10 -17.19 -6.83
CA ILE A 315 16.14 -15.97 -6.03
C ILE A 315 14.80 -15.21 -6.10
N LYS A 316 14.20 -15.16 -7.30
CA LYS A 316 13.03 -14.34 -7.57
C LYS A 316 11.69 -15.05 -7.39
N LEU A 317 11.68 -16.37 -7.40
CA LEU A 317 10.48 -17.16 -7.14
C LEU A 317 10.45 -17.60 -5.68
N VAL A 318 9.36 -17.32 -4.98
CA VAL A 318 9.17 -17.68 -3.57
C VAL A 318 7.85 -18.46 -3.43
N PHE A 319 7.93 -19.62 -2.84
CA PHE A 319 6.77 -20.43 -2.48
C PHE A 319 6.37 -20.18 -1.04
N ILE A 320 5.07 -19.99 -0.78
CA ILE A 320 4.52 -20.04 0.58
C ILE A 320 4.04 -21.48 0.78
N ALA A 321 4.73 -22.21 1.65
CA ALA A 321 4.55 -23.64 1.84
C ALA A 321 4.02 -23.98 3.23
N ASP A 322 3.11 -24.93 3.29
CA ASP A 322 2.53 -25.51 4.50
C ASP A 322 3.19 -26.85 4.91
N SER A 323 4.34 -27.17 4.33
CA SER A 323 5.06 -28.41 4.56
C SER A 323 6.57 -28.21 4.60
N MET A 324 7.28 -29.19 5.22
CA MET A 324 8.75 -29.25 5.29
C MET A 324 9.37 -29.97 4.08
N ASP A 325 8.62 -30.12 2.98
CA ASP A 325 9.11 -30.81 1.80
C ASP A 325 10.33 -30.09 1.17
N THR A 326 11.41 -30.83 0.96
CA THR A 326 12.70 -30.27 0.49
C THR A 326 12.69 -29.83 -0.98
N ARG A 327 11.66 -30.19 -1.76
CA ARG A 327 11.53 -29.73 -3.16
C ARG A 327 11.41 -28.22 -3.28
N PHE A 328 10.91 -27.56 -2.23
CA PHE A 328 10.86 -26.11 -2.17
C PHE A 328 12.24 -25.45 -1.98
N ASP A 329 13.22 -26.16 -1.43
CA ASP A 329 14.52 -25.59 -1.02
C ASP A 329 15.41 -25.17 -2.21
N SER A 330 15.09 -25.62 -3.42
CA SER A 330 15.73 -25.14 -4.65
C SER A 330 15.36 -23.71 -5.02
N TYR A 331 14.34 -23.14 -4.40
CA TYR A 331 13.79 -21.80 -4.64
C TYR A 331 13.68 -21.03 -3.34
N GLY A 332 13.18 -19.78 -3.42
CA GLY A 332 12.77 -19.09 -2.22
C GLY A 332 11.58 -19.81 -1.57
N VAL A 333 11.58 -19.91 -0.24
CA VAL A 333 10.47 -20.52 0.51
C VAL A 333 10.20 -19.78 1.80
N LEU A 334 8.92 -19.56 2.07
CA LEU A 334 8.41 -19.16 3.38
C LEU A 334 7.46 -20.26 3.89
N ARG A 335 7.83 -20.90 4.99
CA ARG A 335 7.04 -21.94 5.64
C ARG A 335 6.14 -21.33 6.71
N THR A 336 4.98 -21.90 6.94
CA THR A 336 4.15 -21.47 8.08
C THR A 336 4.92 -21.64 9.39
N ILE A 337 4.83 -20.65 10.29
CA ILE A 337 5.63 -20.63 11.52
C ILE A 337 5.31 -21.79 12.46
N ASP A 338 4.15 -22.42 12.31
CA ASP A 338 3.77 -23.59 13.12
C ASP A 338 4.64 -24.80 12.83
N LEU A 339 5.25 -24.86 11.65
CA LEU A 339 6.17 -25.94 11.29
C LEU A 339 7.53 -25.84 12.02
N LEU A 340 7.81 -24.74 12.71
CA LEU A 340 9.05 -24.56 13.48
C LEU A 340 9.22 -25.60 14.60
N ASP A 341 8.12 -26.13 15.13
CA ASP A 341 8.15 -27.15 16.22
C ASP A 341 8.14 -28.57 15.67
N SER A 342 8.19 -28.75 14.35
CA SER A 342 8.08 -30.07 13.70
C SER A 342 9.43 -30.74 13.41
N ASP A 343 10.54 -30.09 13.83
CA ASP A 343 11.93 -30.57 13.69
C ASP A 343 12.44 -31.30 14.98
#